data_bfd109e02d7ee0310027c20e8ffc8197
#
_entry.id   bfd109e02d7ee0310027c20e8ffc8197
#
_cell.length_a   1.000
_cell.length_b   1.000
_cell.length_c   1.000
_cell.angle_alpha   90.00
_cell.angle_beta   90.00
_cell.angle_gamma   90.00
#
_symmetry.space_group_name_H-M   'P 1'
#
loop_
_entity.id
_entity.type
_entity.pdbx_description
1 polymer ?
#
loop_
_entity_poly.entity_id
_entity_poly.type
_entity_poly.pdbx_seq_one_letter_code
_entity_poly.pdbx_strand_id
1 'polypeptide(L)'
;MTYFFIGLGGALGASLRYYFSSYFSQFILFSIPLGTILVNLLGCFLIGYFISNQEEGNTLFINNFIAIVFLGSFTTFSAFTKEALVFYNNESFLTFFVYISLTLFLCLFSTYLGFKIFYNG
;
A
#
# COMPACT_ATOMS: atom_id res chain seq x y z
N MET A 1 3.78 -26.29 1.20
CA MET A 1 4.81 -25.25 0.97
C MET A 1 4.23 -23.91 0.58
N THR A 2 3.22 -23.89 -0.30
CA THR A 2 2.63 -22.63 -0.75
C THR A 2 2.11 -21.78 0.41
N TYR A 3 1.37 -22.39 1.34
CA TYR A 3 0.82 -21.64 2.48
C TYR A 3 1.91 -21.14 3.41
N PHE A 4 3.00 -21.85 3.51
CA PHE A 4 4.14 -21.41 4.32
C PHE A 4 4.75 -20.14 3.74
N PHE A 5 4.95 -20.08 2.42
CA PHE A 5 5.49 -18.88 1.76
C PHE A 5 4.52 -17.71 1.83
N ILE A 6 3.23 -17.98 1.70
CA ILE A 6 2.22 -16.94 1.87
C ILE A 6 2.28 -16.37 3.28
N GLY A 7 2.37 -17.24 4.28
CA GLY A 7 2.47 -16.81 5.67
C GLY A 7 3.72 -15.98 5.94
N LEU A 8 4.87 -16.40 5.38
CA LEU A 8 6.12 -15.64 5.53
C LEU A 8 6.02 -14.29 4.86
N GLY A 9 5.56 -14.25 3.61
CA GLY A 9 5.40 -12.99 2.88
C GLY A 9 4.45 -12.05 3.60
N GLY A 10 3.33 -12.58 4.09
CA GLY A 10 2.37 -11.79 4.84
C GLY A 10 2.93 -11.26 6.15
N ALA A 11 3.67 -12.10 6.88
CA ALA A 11 4.28 -11.69 8.14
C ALA A 11 5.32 -10.60 7.93
N LEU A 12 6.18 -10.74 6.92
CA LEU A 12 7.18 -9.72 6.60
C LEU A 12 6.52 -8.42 6.16
N GLY A 13 5.51 -8.50 5.29
CA GLY A 13 4.81 -7.31 4.83
C GLY A 13 4.13 -6.57 5.96
N ALA A 14 3.42 -7.30 6.83
CA ALA A 14 2.72 -6.70 7.96
C ALA A 14 3.70 -6.10 8.97
N SER A 15 4.82 -6.76 9.22
CA SER A 15 5.84 -6.27 10.15
C SER A 15 6.47 -4.99 9.64
N LEU A 16 6.84 -4.94 8.36
CA LEU A 16 7.41 -3.73 7.76
C LEU A 16 6.38 -2.61 7.70
N ARG A 17 5.13 -2.93 7.39
CA ARG A 17 4.06 -1.94 7.42
C ARG A 17 3.96 -1.28 8.80
N TYR A 18 3.94 -2.09 9.85
CA TYR A 18 3.85 -1.55 11.19
C TYR A 18 5.03 -0.63 11.50
N TYR A 19 6.23 -1.07 11.14
CA TYR A 19 7.44 -0.28 11.38
C TYR A 19 7.39 1.06 10.65
N PHE A 20 7.14 1.03 9.34
CA PHE A 20 7.13 2.27 8.55
C PHE A 20 5.94 3.16 8.89
N SER A 21 4.78 2.55 9.12
CA SER A 21 3.59 3.32 9.50
C SER A 21 3.79 4.04 10.82
N SER A 22 4.37 3.37 11.80
CA SER A 22 4.65 3.98 13.11
C SER A 22 5.67 5.11 12.99
N TYR A 23 6.70 4.91 12.16
CA TYR A 23 7.72 5.94 11.97
C TYR A 23 7.15 7.17 11.29
N PHE A 24 6.42 6.98 10.18
CA PHE A 24 5.89 8.10 9.40
C PHE A 24 4.67 8.75 10.04
N SER A 25 4.02 8.11 11.00
CA SER A 25 2.87 8.69 11.69
C SER A 25 3.24 9.91 12.54
N GLN A 26 4.51 10.07 12.88
CA GLN A 26 4.96 11.28 13.57
C GLN A 26 4.92 12.51 12.66
N PHE A 27 4.89 12.32 11.36
CA PHE A 27 4.77 13.42 10.40
C PHE A 27 3.30 13.65 10.11
N ILE A 28 2.83 14.85 10.40
CA ILE A 28 1.41 15.21 10.25
C ILE A 28 1.34 16.40 9.31
N LEU A 29 0.49 16.28 8.28
CA LEU A 29 0.23 17.36 7.32
C LEU A 29 -1.27 17.63 7.30
N PHE A 30 -1.67 18.88 7.58
CA PHE A 30 -3.08 19.28 7.62
C PHE A 30 -3.92 18.37 8.55
N SER A 31 -3.37 18.03 9.70
CA SER A 31 -3.99 17.15 10.70
C SER A 31 -4.13 15.69 10.24
N ILE A 32 -3.50 15.33 9.13
CA ILE A 32 -3.52 13.97 8.60
C ILE A 32 -2.20 13.29 8.92
N PRO A 33 -2.22 12.17 9.68
CA PRO A 33 -0.98 11.40 9.87
C PRO A 33 -0.57 10.74 8.56
N LEU A 34 0.72 10.84 8.22
CA LEU A 34 1.21 10.41 6.91
C LEU A 34 1.58 8.93 6.86
N GLY A 35 1.54 8.22 8.01
CA GLY A 35 2.01 6.84 8.06
C GLY A 35 1.29 5.93 7.08
N THR A 36 -0.03 5.88 7.16
CA THR A 36 -0.84 5.00 6.31
C THR A 36 -0.75 5.42 4.84
N ILE A 37 -0.80 6.71 4.56
CA ILE A 37 -0.73 7.21 3.19
C ILE A 37 0.60 6.82 2.54
N LEU A 38 1.72 7.05 3.23
CA LEU A 38 3.04 6.76 2.67
C LEU A 38 3.26 5.28 2.45
N VAL A 39 2.83 4.44 3.42
CA VAL A 39 2.92 2.99 3.27
C VAL A 39 2.11 2.52 2.07
N ASN A 40 0.89 3.01 1.93
CA ASN A 40 0.02 2.62 0.82
C ASN A 40 0.55 3.12 -0.52
N LEU A 41 1.07 4.36 -0.57
CA LEU A 41 1.67 4.90 -1.80
C LEU A 41 2.86 4.07 -2.25
N LEU A 42 3.75 3.73 -1.33
CA LEU A 42 4.93 2.93 -1.63
C LEU A 42 4.52 1.54 -2.10
N GLY A 43 3.60 0.89 -1.40
CA GLY A 43 3.11 -0.43 -1.78
C GLY A 43 2.42 -0.42 -3.13
N CYS A 44 1.60 0.59 -3.41
CA CYS A 44 0.90 0.72 -4.68
C CYS A 44 1.89 0.91 -5.84
N PHE A 45 2.93 1.71 -5.64
CA PHE A 45 3.97 1.89 -6.66
C PHE A 45 4.68 0.57 -6.95
N LEU A 46 5.06 -0.16 -5.91
CA LEU A 46 5.75 -1.44 -6.07
C LEU A 46 4.85 -2.49 -6.72
N ILE A 47 3.56 -2.51 -6.41
CA ILE A 47 2.62 -3.41 -7.07
C ILE A 47 2.58 -3.11 -8.57
N GLY A 48 2.53 -1.83 -8.95
CA GLY A 48 2.57 -1.45 -10.36
C GLY A 48 3.85 -1.93 -11.04
N TYR A 49 4.97 -1.79 -10.36
CA TYR A 49 6.26 -2.28 -10.86
C TYR A 49 6.23 -3.80 -11.11
N PHE A 50 5.75 -4.57 -10.14
CA PHE A 50 5.73 -6.03 -10.28
C PHE A 50 4.76 -6.48 -11.36
N ILE A 51 3.63 -5.79 -11.52
CA ILE A 51 2.68 -6.12 -12.59
C ILE A 51 3.31 -5.86 -13.96
N SER A 52 4.08 -4.78 -14.08
CA SER A 52 4.71 -4.43 -15.37
C SER A 52 5.75 -5.45 -15.81
N ASN A 53 6.33 -6.18 -14.88
CA ASN A 53 7.39 -7.14 -15.13
C ASN A 53 6.90 -8.59 -15.10
N GLN A 54 5.59 -8.82 -15.16
CA GLN A 54 5.07 -10.17 -15.21
C GLN A 54 5.34 -10.79 -16.59
N GLU A 55 6.24 -11.76 -16.60
CA GLU A 55 6.47 -12.56 -17.78
C GLU A 55 5.83 -13.95 -17.59
N GLU A 56 5.42 -14.55 -18.70
CA GLU A 56 4.81 -15.86 -18.69
C GLU A 56 5.87 -16.93 -18.45
N GLY A 57 6.12 -17.26 -17.18
CA GLY A 57 7.03 -18.31 -16.79
C GLY A 57 6.76 -18.75 -15.37
N ASN A 58 6.81 -20.06 -15.12
CA ASN A 58 6.40 -20.62 -13.83
C ASN A 58 7.21 -20.07 -12.66
N THR A 59 8.55 -19.91 -12.83
CA THR A 59 9.40 -19.42 -11.75
C THR A 59 9.17 -17.94 -11.47
N LEU A 60 9.03 -17.14 -12.53
CA LEU A 60 8.76 -15.71 -12.39
C LEU A 60 7.36 -15.46 -11.83
N PHE A 61 6.39 -16.29 -12.24
CA PHE A 61 5.04 -16.18 -11.70
C PHE A 61 5.03 -16.43 -10.20
N ILE A 62 5.74 -17.46 -9.71
CA ILE A 62 5.79 -17.77 -8.28
C ILE A 62 6.46 -16.62 -7.52
N ASN A 63 7.57 -16.09 -8.03
CA ASN A 63 8.27 -14.97 -7.40
C ASN A 63 7.39 -13.72 -7.34
N ASN A 64 6.68 -13.43 -8.43
CA ASN A 64 5.77 -12.30 -8.47
C ASN A 64 4.59 -12.50 -7.52
N PHE A 65 4.09 -13.75 -7.42
CA PHE A 65 3.01 -14.06 -6.48
C PHE A 65 3.44 -13.80 -5.04
N ILE A 66 4.65 -14.21 -4.66
CA ILE A 66 5.18 -13.95 -3.32
C ILE A 66 5.31 -12.45 -3.08
N ALA A 67 5.80 -11.70 -4.07
CA ALA A 67 5.90 -10.26 -3.97
C ALA A 67 4.54 -9.60 -3.79
N ILE A 68 3.54 -10.08 -4.51
CA ILE A 68 2.18 -9.54 -4.39
C ILE A 68 1.61 -9.83 -2.99
N VAL A 69 1.86 -11.03 -2.47
CA VAL A 69 1.43 -11.36 -1.09
C VAL A 69 2.12 -10.46 -0.08
N PHE A 70 3.43 -10.25 -0.23
CA PHE A 70 4.17 -9.36 0.66
C PHE A 70 3.62 -7.94 0.59
N LEU A 71 3.45 -7.42 -0.62
CA LEU A 71 2.96 -6.05 -0.80
C LEU A 71 1.50 -5.91 -0.39
N GLY A 72 0.69 -6.95 -0.61
CA GLY A 72 -0.69 -6.94 -0.15
C GLY A 72 -0.80 -6.85 1.36
N SER A 73 0.15 -7.46 2.09
CA SER A 73 0.21 -7.33 3.55
C SER A 73 0.87 -6.03 4.00
N PHE A 74 1.77 -5.49 3.18
CA PHE A 74 2.42 -4.22 3.47
C PHE A 74 1.44 -3.06 3.36
N THR A 75 0.56 -3.04 2.36
CA THR A 75 -0.48 -2.02 2.22
C THR A 75 -1.66 -2.34 3.13
N THR A 76 -2.45 -1.33 3.48
CA THR A 76 -3.57 -1.55 4.38
C THR A 76 -4.76 -0.64 4.04
N PHE A 77 -5.88 -1.27 3.77
CA PHE A 77 -7.16 -0.58 3.61
C PHE A 77 -7.83 -0.35 4.98
N SER A 78 -7.67 -1.29 5.91
CA SER A 78 -8.33 -1.19 7.21
C SER A 78 -7.82 -0.03 8.04
N ALA A 79 -6.53 0.28 8.00
CA ALA A 79 -6.01 1.45 8.69
C ALA A 79 -6.54 2.74 8.07
N PHE A 80 -6.67 2.76 6.74
CA PHE A 80 -7.27 3.89 6.03
C PHE A 80 -8.71 4.15 6.47
N THR A 81 -9.53 3.09 6.53
CA THR A 81 -10.93 3.26 6.94
C THR A 81 -11.04 3.67 8.42
N LYS A 82 -10.16 3.12 9.27
CA LYS A 82 -10.14 3.48 10.68
C LYS A 82 -9.82 4.97 10.87
N GLU A 83 -8.81 5.46 10.17
CA GLU A 83 -8.42 6.86 10.24
C GLU A 83 -9.53 7.78 9.70
N ALA A 84 -10.16 7.36 8.60
CA ALA A 84 -11.28 8.11 8.04
C ALA A 84 -12.43 8.20 9.05
N LEU A 85 -12.73 7.11 9.74
CA LEU A 85 -13.78 7.11 10.77
C LEU A 85 -13.45 8.06 11.91
N VAL A 86 -12.18 8.14 12.31
CA VAL A 86 -11.77 9.08 13.36
C VAL A 86 -12.07 10.52 12.92
N PHE A 87 -11.75 10.88 11.69
CA PHE A 87 -12.05 12.22 11.18
C PHE A 87 -13.56 12.49 11.15
N TYR A 88 -14.34 11.49 10.76
CA TYR A 88 -15.80 11.60 10.73
C TYR A 88 -16.36 11.80 12.15
N ASN A 89 -15.89 11.02 13.12
CA ASN A 89 -16.36 11.09 14.49
C ASN A 89 -15.97 12.41 15.17
N ASN A 90 -14.86 13.01 14.76
CA ASN A 90 -14.42 14.31 15.29
C ASN A 90 -15.06 15.48 14.57
N GLU A 91 -16.05 15.21 13.72
CA GLU A 91 -16.77 16.22 12.92
C GLU A 91 -15.86 17.03 12.01
N SER A 92 -14.68 16.48 11.66
CA SER A 92 -13.74 17.09 10.70
C SER A 92 -14.11 16.62 9.30
N PHE A 93 -15.27 17.02 8.80
CA PHE A 93 -15.81 16.50 7.55
C PHE A 93 -14.95 16.88 6.34
N LEU A 94 -14.39 18.09 6.34
CA LEU A 94 -13.50 18.49 5.25
C LEU A 94 -12.26 17.60 5.21
N THR A 95 -11.63 17.37 6.35
CA THR A 95 -10.47 16.48 6.46
C THR A 95 -10.84 15.05 6.05
N PHE A 96 -12.03 14.59 6.46
CA PHE A 96 -12.53 13.26 6.10
C PHE A 96 -12.61 13.11 4.58
N PHE A 97 -13.24 14.03 3.88
CA PHE A 97 -13.38 13.93 2.43
C PHE A 97 -12.07 14.15 1.71
N VAL A 98 -11.23 15.07 2.16
CA VAL A 98 -9.91 15.29 1.58
C VAL A 98 -9.03 14.05 1.74
N TYR A 99 -9.03 13.44 2.92
CA TYR A 99 -8.22 12.26 3.20
C TYR A 99 -8.63 11.09 2.29
N ILE A 100 -9.93 10.82 2.18
CA ILE A 100 -10.42 9.73 1.33
C ILE A 100 -10.08 9.97 -0.12
N SER A 101 -10.40 11.16 -0.64
CA SER A 101 -10.16 11.50 -2.05
C SER A 101 -8.68 11.46 -2.38
N LEU A 102 -7.85 12.06 -1.52
CA LEU A 102 -6.41 12.14 -1.72
C LEU A 102 -5.79 10.74 -1.71
N THR A 103 -6.16 9.90 -0.75
CA THR A 103 -5.61 8.55 -0.63
C THR A 103 -5.95 7.71 -1.86
N LEU A 104 -7.23 7.69 -2.26
CA LEU A 104 -7.65 6.91 -3.42
C LEU A 104 -6.96 7.39 -4.69
N PHE A 105 -6.95 8.70 -4.92
CA PHE A 105 -6.34 9.26 -6.12
C PHE A 105 -4.84 8.98 -6.17
N LEU A 106 -4.13 9.24 -5.06
CA LEU A 106 -2.68 9.06 -5.02
C LEU A 106 -2.28 7.61 -5.15
N CYS A 107 -3.03 6.69 -4.53
CA CYS A 107 -2.73 5.26 -4.63
C CYS A 107 -2.93 4.74 -6.04
N LEU A 108 -4.02 5.11 -6.70
CA LEU A 108 -4.26 4.72 -8.08
C LEU A 108 -3.20 5.30 -9.01
N PHE A 109 -2.85 6.56 -8.80
CA PHE A 109 -1.82 7.23 -9.59
C PHE A 109 -0.45 6.57 -9.37
N SER A 110 -0.12 6.22 -8.14
CA SER A 110 1.15 5.53 -7.83
C SER A 110 1.24 4.19 -8.53
N THR A 111 0.16 3.40 -8.51
CA THR A 111 0.13 2.12 -9.21
C THR A 111 0.34 2.31 -10.71
N TYR A 112 -0.33 3.30 -11.28
CA TYR A 112 -0.19 3.62 -12.70
C TYR A 112 1.24 4.04 -13.03
N LEU A 113 1.85 4.90 -12.21
CA LEU A 113 3.23 5.33 -12.43
C LEU A 113 4.20 4.16 -12.33
N GLY A 114 4.05 3.31 -11.32
CA GLY A 114 4.91 2.15 -11.16
C GLY A 114 4.82 1.23 -12.35
N PHE A 115 3.62 1.02 -12.87
CA PHE A 115 3.42 0.21 -14.07
C PHE A 115 4.06 0.85 -15.30
N LYS A 116 3.77 2.14 -15.53
CA LYS A 116 4.17 2.80 -16.79
C LYS A 116 5.68 3.01 -16.88
N ILE A 117 6.32 3.37 -15.76
CA ILE A 117 7.75 3.66 -15.75
C ILE A 117 8.56 2.41 -16.11
N PHE A 118 8.13 1.26 -15.64
CA PHE A 118 8.89 0.01 -15.79
C PHE A 118 8.32 -0.92 -16.85
N TYR A 119 7.30 -0.51 -17.56
CA TYR A 119 6.68 -1.33 -18.60
C TYR A 119 7.53 -1.28 -19.88
N ASN A 120 7.98 -2.45 -20.31
CA ASN A 120 8.84 -2.62 -21.49
C ASN A 120 8.03 -3.19 -22.66
N GLY A 121 6.83 -2.72 -22.85
CA GLY A 121 6.00 -3.20 -23.95
C GLY A 121 5.73 -2.13 -24.96
#